data_67c9fc67f928e70199b24af4d24eb0c9
#
_entry.id   67c9fc67f928e70199b24af4d24eb0c9
#
_cell.length_a   1.000
_cell.length_b   1.000
_cell.length_c   1.000
_cell.angle_alpha   90.00
_cell.angle_beta   90.00
_cell.angle_gamma   90.00
#
_symmetry.space_group_name_H-M   'P 1'
#
loop_
_entity.id
_entity.type
_entity.pdbx_description
1 polymer ?
#
loop_
_entity_poly.entity_id
_entity_poly.type
_entity_poly.pdbx_seq_one_letter_code
_entity_poly.pdbx_strand_id
1 'polypeptide(L)'
;MLGGMGETNTRTRTIDDAERRARLAVRHRLAGAARAATAEEVGDSLVALHGTDPASVFLAMGARLAGGEGPVASAERALYEERSLIRMHGMRHTVFVFPSSLAPAVQSSTTRPAAVRERTVLVRHLAEGSSFDEAWLAETERLVLAELAVRGEAAGTELGAAVPRLRETFVYGPGTRQEGVQSVASRVLRVLGMEGRIVRGRPQGTWTSSRFRWALAEEHPPVPAAEARAELIGRWLAACGPATEADLKWWTGWKVTDVRAALAAVGAVAVTLAGDGDGDRAGAGAGAGAGAGAGGTGFVLPDDLDPVPAPEPWAALLPALDPTAMGWQGRDWYQDPGHRAALYDRSGNIAPTVWWDGRIVGVWAQRPDGGIVHRLLTDVGGDAVRAIGVEAARLAAWVGDVRVTPRFRTPLERELAAP
;
A
#
# COMPACT_ATOMS: atom_id res chain seq x y z
N MET A 1 34.65 -49.90 -8.72
CA MET A 1 33.21 -49.54 -8.86
C MET A 1 33.05 -48.10 -8.40
N LEU A 2 32.99 -47.18 -9.35
CA LEU A 2 32.74 -45.74 -9.09
C LEU A 2 31.24 -45.54 -9.24
N GLY A 3 30.57 -45.28 -8.10
CA GLY A 3 29.17 -44.91 -8.09
C GLY A 3 29.02 -43.49 -8.59
N GLY A 4 28.33 -43.31 -9.71
CA GLY A 4 27.95 -42.01 -10.20
C GLY A 4 26.99 -41.31 -9.23
N MET A 5 27.40 -40.17 -8.69
CA MET A 5 26.50 -39.18 -8.06
C MET A 5 25.63 -38.62 -9.19
N GLY A 6 24.37 -39.08 -9.24
CA GLY A 6 23.39 -38.46 -10.12
C GLY A 6 23.19 -37.02 -9.70
N GLU A 7 23.58 -36.08 -10.53
CA GLU A 7 23.13 -34.68 -10.46
C GLU A 7 21.59 -34.72 -10.61
N THR A 8 20.90 -34.53 -9.52
CA THR A 8 19.48 -34.19 -9.55
C THR A 8 19.37 -32.78 -10.19
N ASN A 9 19.16 -32.79 -11.49
CA ASN A 9 18.79 -31.60 -12.26
C ASN A 9 17.40 -31.15 -11.77
N THR A 10 17.36 -30.46 -10.64
CA THR A 10 16.14 -29.85 -10.11
C THR A 10 15.76 -28.72 -11.05
N ARG A 11 14.90 -29.04 -12.01
CA ARG A 11 14.32 -28.05 -12.93
C ARG A 11 13.68 -26.96 -12.08
N THR A 12 14.19 -25.73 -12.16
CA THR A 12 13.61 -24.56 -11.47
C THR A 12 12.15 -24.44 -11.88
N ARG A 13 11.24 -24.31 -10.88
CA ARG A 13 9.80 -24.13 -11.14
C ARG A 13 9.56 -22.88 -11.98
N THR A 14 8.75 -23.00 -13.02
CA THR A 14 8.30 -21.86 -13.82
C THR A 14 6.90 -21.45 -13.39
N ILE A 15 6.69 -20.15 -13.18
CA ILE A 15 5.39 -19.53 -12.88
C ILE A 15 5.13 -18.52 -13.98
N ASP A 16 4.09 -18.73 -14.75
CA ASP A 16 3.68 -17.84 -15.83
C ASP A 16 2.77 -16.70 -15.33
N ASP A 17 2.46 -15.75 -16.20
CA ASP A 17 1.63 -14.62 -15.87
C ASP A 17 0.17 -15.01 -15.58
N ALA A 18 -0.34 -16.09 -16.16
CA ALA A 18 -1.67 -16.63 -15.87
C ALA A 18 -1.75 -17.13 -14.42
N GLU A 19 -0.76 -17.90 -13.99
CA GLU A 19 -0.68 -18.35 -12.59
C GLU A 19 -0.46 -17.18 -11.61
N ARG A 20 0.37 -16.18 -11.98
CA ARG A 20 0.53 -14.96 -11.17
C ARG A 20 -0.80 -14.25 -10.95
N ARG A 21 -1.65 -14.14 -11.99
CA ARG A 21 -3.00 -13.56 -11.88
C ARG A 21 -3.94 -14.43 -11.05
N ALA A 22 -3.84 -15.75 -11.15
CA ALA A 22 -4.61 -16.67 -10.30
C ALA A 22 -4.24 -16.52 -8.81
N ARG A 23 -2.92 -16.45 -8.49
CA ARG A 23 -2.42 -16.19 -7.13
C ARG A 23 -2.94 -14.84 -6.60
N LEU A 24 -2.84 -13.79 -7.41
CA LEU A 24 -3.35 -12.45 -7.07
C LEU A 24 -4.85 -12.49 -6.77
N ALA A 25 -5.66 -13.13 -7.60
CA ALA A 25 -7.11 -13.20 -7.45
C ALA A 25 -7.54 -13.80 -6.11
N VAL A 26 -6.88 -14.88 -5.70
CA VAL A 26 -7.19 -15.61 -4.46
C VAL A 26 -6.60 -14.89 -3.24
N ARG A 27 -5.31 -14.55 -3.30
CA ARG A 27 -4.58 -13.98 -2.16
C ARG A 27 -5.03 -12.58 -1.82
N HIS A 28 -5.34 -11.76 -2.85
CA HIS A 28 -5.85 -10.40 -2.63
C HIS A 28 -7.37 -10.36 -2.47
N ARG A 29 -8.03 -11.52 -2.24
CA ARG A 29 -9.46 -11.62 -1.92
C ARG A 29 -10.38 -11.02 -2.99
N LEU A 30 -10.00 -11.09 -4.27
CA LEU A 30 -10.74 -10.47 -5.37
C LEU A 30 -11.67 -11.44 -6.11
N ALA A 31 -11.30 -12.70 -6.24
CA ALA A 31 -12.19 -13.73 -6.76
C ALA A 31 -13.37 -13.96 -5.79
N GLY A 32 -14.58 -14.19 -6.32
CA GLY A 32 -15.81 -14.25 -5.53
C GLY A 32 -15.74 -15.22 -4.35
N ALA A 33 -15.28 -16.45 -4.59
CA ALA A 33 -15.14 -17.47 -3.55
C ALA A 33 -14.02 -17.19 -2.51
N ALA A 34 -13.10 -16.28 -2.82
CA ALA A 34 -11.98 -15.92 -1.96
C ALA A 34 -12.24 -14.68 -1.10
N ARG A 35 -13.38 -14.01 -1.26
CA ARG A 35 -13.69 -12.78 -0.51
C ARG A 35 -13.61 -13.01 0.99
N ALA A 36 -13.11 -12.00 1.68
CA ALA A 36 -12.89 -12.00 3.12
C ALA A 36 -14.19 -11.78 3.90
N ALA A 37 -14.28 -12.33 5.10
CA ALA A 37 -15.38 -12.07 6.01
C ALA A 37 -15.19 -10.78 6.82
N THR A 38 -13.94 -10.40 7.13
CA THR A 38 -13.60 -9.26 8.01
C THR A 38 -12.56 -8.33 7.40
N ALA A 39 -12.50 -7.10 7.91
CA ALA A 39 -11.48 -6.11 7.51
C ALA A 39 -10.06 -6.57 7.89
N GLU A 40 -9.92 -7.32 8.98
CA GLU A 40 -8.67 -7.91 9.44
C GLU A 40 -8.11 -8.91 8.40
N GLU A 41 -8.96 -9.82 7.91
CA GLU A 41 -8.57 -10.75 6.84
C GLU A 41 -8.12 -10.03 5.58
N VAL A 42 -8.77 -8.91 5.23
CA VAL A 42 -8.32 -8.06 4.12
C VAL A 42 -6.95 -7.45 4.43
N GLY A 43 -6.76 -6.91 5.63
CA GLY A 43 -5.48 -6.35 6.09
C GLY A 43 -4.35 -7.36 6.01
N ASP A 44 -4.55 -8.55 6.54
CA ASP A 44 -3.57 -9.65 6.51
C ASP A 44 -3.24 -10.09 5.08
N SER A 45 -4.25 -10.18 4.21
CA SER A 45 -4.08 -10.63 2.82
C SER A 45 -3.31 -9.64 1.94
N LEU A 46 -3.33 -8.35 2.28
CA LEU A 46 -2.68 -7.29 1.51
C LEU A 46 -1.38 -6.79 2.15
N VAL A 47 -1.09 -7.20 3.39
CA VAL A 47 0.04 -6.74 4.22
C VAL A 47 -0.03 -5.25 4.55
N ALA A 48 -0.29 -4.39 3.57
CA ALA A 48 -0.33 -2.94 3.71
C ALA A 48 -1.34 -2.32 2.75
N LEU A 49 -2.35 -1.62 3.26
CA LEU A 49 -3.24 -0.80 2.45
C LEU A 49 -2.71 0.64 2.40
N HIS A 50 -2.71 1.25 1.23
CA HIS A 50 -2.22 2.63 1.07
C HIS A 50 -3.12 3.62 1.80
N GLY A 51 -2.60 4.25 2.86
CA GLY A 51 -3.37 5.06 3.82
C GLY A 51 -3.31 6.57 3.64
N THR A 52 -2.65 7.08 2.56
CA THR A 52 -2.53 8.52 2.30
C THR A 52 -3.85 9.15 1.90
N ASP A 53 -4.67 8.42 1.15
CA ASP A 53 -6.07 8.75 0.87
C ASP A 53 -6.96 7.93 1.83
N PRO A 54 -7.69 8.56 2.75
CA PRO A 54 -8.52 7.84 3.72
C PRO A 54 -9.56 6.95 3.05
N ALA A 55 -10.23 7.46 2.03
CA ALA A 55 -11.29 6.75 1.33
C ALA A 55 -10.79 5.47 0.63
N SER A 56 -9.57 5.50 0.10
CA SER A 56 -8.98 4.34 -0.58
C SER A 56 -8.87 3.12 0.32
N VAL A 57 -8.67 3.29 1.63
CA VAL A 57 -8.62 2.17 2.60
C VAL A 57 -9.97 1.46 2.68
N PHE A 58 -11.05 2.22 2.87
CA PHE A 58 -12.40 1.68 2.98
C PHE A 58 -12.89 1.07 1.67
N LEU A 59 -12.60 1.72 0.55
CA LEU A 59 -12.92 1.21 -0.78
C LEU A 59 -12.16 -0.08 -1.10
N ALA A 60 -10.88 -0.17 -0.72
CA ALA A 60 -10.07 -1.38 -0.90
C ALA A 60 -10.63 -2.56 -0.07
N MET A 61 -11.06 -2.29 1.17
CA MET A 61 -11.73 -3.29 2.02
C MET A 61 -13.08 -3.69 1.42
N GLY A 62 -13.92 -2.70 1.03
CA GLY A 62 -15.23 -2.96 0.45
C GLY A 62 -15.20 -3.76 -0.85
N ALA A 63 -14.14 -3.60 -1.67
CA ALA A 63 -13.95 -4.40 -2.86
C ALA A 63 -13.74 -5.90 -2.56
N ARG A 64 -13.27 -6.25 -1.35
CA ARG A 64 -12.82 -7.59 -0.94
C ARG A 64 -13.72 -8.29 0.07
N LEU A 65 -14.59 -7.56 0.73
CA LEU A 65 -15.51 -8.14 1.71
C LEU A 65 -16.68 -8.86 1.03
N ALA A 66 -17.05 -10.02 1.56
CA ALA A 66 -18.14 -10.85 1.05
C ALA A 66 -19.54 -10.33 1.46
N GLY A 67 -19.61 -9.51 2.49
CA GLY A 67 -20.88 -9.02 3.07
C GLY A 67 -20.73 -8.82 4.59
N GLY A 68 -21.80 -9.03 5.34
CA GLY A 68 -21.80 -8.90 6.82
C GLY A 68 -22.25 -7.52 7.29
N GLU A 69 -21.57 -6.94 8.29
CA GLU A 69 -21.91 -5.65 8.91
C GLU A 69 -21.72 -4.43 7.98
N GLY A 70 -21.23 -4.66 6.78
CA GLY A 70 -20.93 -3.62 5.80
C GLY A 70 -19.48 -3.13 5.88
N PRO A 71 -18.94 -2.66 4.71
CA PRO A 71 -17.51 -2.34 4.61
C PRO A 71 -17.04 -1.21 5.54
N VAL A 72 -17.88 -0.20 5.75
CA VAL A 72 -17.51 0.95 6.58
C VAL A 72 -17.46 0.55 8.05
N ALA A 73 -18.48 -0.14 8.55
CA ALA A 73 -18.53 -0.57 9.95
C ALA A 73 -17.39 -1.53 10.29
N SER A 74 -17.16 -2.55 9.44
CA SER A 74 -16.05 -3.49 9.60
C SER A 74 -14.68 -2.79 9.65
N ALA A 75 -14.43 -1.84 8.73
CA ALA A 75 -13.19 -1.08 8.70
C ALA A 75 -13.03 -0.14 9.91
N GLU A 76 -14.12 0.53 10.33
CA GLU A 76 -14.07 1.42 11.50
C GLU A 76 -13.82 0.67 12.79
N ARG A 77 -14.48 -0.47 13.00
CA ARG A 77 -14.26 -1.37 14.13
C ARG A 77 -12.78 -1.80 14.19
N ALA A 78 -12.24 -2.33 13.09
CA ALA A 78 -10.85 -2.79 13.02
C ALA A 78 -9.83 -1.67 13.24
N LEU A 79 -10.07 -0.46 12.70
CA LEU A 79 -9.13 0.66 12.76
C LEU A 79 -9.19 1.45 14.07
N TYR A 80 -10.38 1.60 14.68
CA TYR A 80 -10.59 2.61 15.72
C TYR A 80 -11.13 2.05 17.03
N GLU A 81 -11.80 0.90 17.02
CA GLU A 81 -12.37 0.29 18.21
C GLU A 81 -11.46 -0.82 18.73
N GLU A 82 -11.24 -1.87 17.94
CA GLU A 82 -10.38 -3.00 18.30
C GLU A 82 -8.89 -2.71 18.05
N ARG A 83 -8.60 -1.78 17.14
CA ARG A 83 -7.22 -1.44 16.72
C ARG A 83 -6.42 -2.65 16.23
N SER A 84 -7.11 -3.64 15.69
CA SER A 84 -6.53 -4.79 15.00
C SER A 84 -5.80 -4.37 13.70
N LEU A 85 -6.21 -3.24 13.13
CA LEU A 85 -5.53 -2.54 12.05
C LEU A 85 -5.06 -1.16 12.51
N ILE A 86 -3.84 -0.78 12.12
CA ILE A 86 -3.22 0.48 12.54
C ILE A 86 -2.78 1.33 11.34
N ARG A 87 -3.11 2.63 11.38
CA ARG A 87 -2.68 3.60 10.37
C ARG A 87 -1.39 4.28 10.81
N MET A 88 -0.27 3.90 10.20
CA MET A 88 1.06 4.41 10.56
C MET A 88 1.92 4.71 9.33
N HIS A 89 3.04 5.40 9.53
CA HIS A 89 4.05 5.53 8.48
C HIS A 89 4.73 4.19 8.22
N GLY A 90 5.03 3.94 6.96
CA GLY A 90 5.72 2.72 6.51
C GLY A 90 6.70 3.02 5.38
N MET A 91 6.70 2.19 4.38
CA MET A 91 7.64 2.24 3.27
C MET A 91 7.67 3.61 2.60
N ARG A 92 8.88 4.07 2.23
CA ARG A 92 9.10 5.32 1.46
C ARG A 92 8.43 6.55 2.09
N HIS A 93 8.40 6.63 3.43
CA HIS A 93 7.79 7.72 4.21
C HIS A 93 6.27 7.91 3.95
N THR A 94 5.61 6.90 3.38
CA THR A 94 4.18 6.92 3.07
C THR A 94 3.36 6.36 4.25
N VAL A 95 2.12 6.80 4.38
CA VAL A 95 1.20 6.27 5.38
C VAL A 95 0.47 5.05 4.81
N PHE A 96 0.44 3.98 5.59
CA PHE A 96 -0.28 2.76 5.29
C PHE A 96 -1.17 2.35 6.46
N VAL A 97 -2.07 1.41 6.20
CA VAL A 97 -2.76 0.63 7.21
C VAL A 97 -2.17 -0.78 7.20
N PHE A 98 -1.75 -1.25 8.36
CA PHE A 98 -1.17 -2.56 8.60
C PHE A 98 -1.98 -3.35 9.63
N PRO A 99 -1.95 -4.69 9.62
CA PRO A 99 -2.28 -5.46 10.81
C PRO A 99 -1.43 -4.98 12.01
N SER A 100 -2.05 -4.79 13.18
CA SER A 100 -1.35 -4.29 14.36
C SER A 100 -0.19 -5.20 14.78
N SER A 101 -0.34 -6.52 14.56
CA SER A 101 0.72 -7.51 14.77
C SER A 101 1.99 -7.24 13.96
N LEU A 102 1.87 -6.61 12.80
CA LEU A 102 3.02 -6.27 11.93
C LEU A 102 3.66 -4.92 12.29
N ALA A 103 3.02 -4.10 13.11
CA ALA A 103 3.51 -2.75 13.46
C ALA A 103 4.94 -2.74 14.05
N PRO A 104 5.34 -3.65 14.97
CA PRO A 104 6.70 -3.71 15.48
C PRO A 104 7.75 -3.95 14.38
N ALA A 105 7.45 -4.85 13.45
CA ALA A 105 8.35 -5.17 12.34
C ALA A 105 8.46 -3.99 11.36
N VAL A 106 7.35 -3.34 11.00
CA VAL A 106 7.34 -2.13 10.15
C VAL A 106 8.10 -1.00 10.83
N GLN A 107 7.85 -0.78 12.13
CA GLN A 107 8.52 0.25 12.91
C GLN A 107 10.04 0.05 12.93
N SER A 108 10.49 -1.18 13.18
CA SER A 108 11.92 -1.50 13.33
C SER A 108 12.66 -1.55 11.98
N SER A 109 12.04 -2.14 10.94
CA SER A 109 12.69 -2.33 9.64
C SER A 109 12.68 -1.08 8.76
N THR A 110 11.68 -0.22 8.89
CA THR A 110 11.40 0.84 7.91
C THR A 110 11.23 2.21 8.53
N THR A 111 10.33 2.35 9.51
CA THR A 111 9.87 3.67 9.95
C THR A 111 10.88 4.34 10.87
N ARG A 112 11.44 3.63 11.84
CA ARG A 112 12.43 4.17 12.79
C ARG A 112 13.69 4.71 12.11
N PRO A 113 14.33 4.00 11.16
CA PRO A 113 15.47 4.56 10.42
C PRO A 113 15.11 5.82 9.62
N ALA A 114 13.88 5.91 9.14
CA ALA A 114 13.38 7.10 8.45
C ALA A 114 13.09 8.25 9.42
N ALA A 115 12.52 7.97 10.59
CA ALA A 115 12.21 8.94 11.64
C ALA A 115 13.48 9.66 12.15
N VAL A 116 14.57 8.91 12.35
CA VAL A 116 15.87 9.49 12.74
C VAL A 116 16.33 10.55 11.73
N ARG A 117 16.24 10.26 10.42
CA ARG A 117 16.60 11.22 9.38
C ARG A 117 15.65 12.42 9.33
N GLU A 118 14.34 12.19 9.45
CA GLU A 118 13.35 13.27 9.47
C GLU A 118 13.52 14.20 10.68
N ARG A 119 13.86 13.65 11.84
CA ARG A 119 14.20 14.45 13.04
C ARG A 119 15.42 15.32 12.80
N THR A 120 16.52 14.76 12.31
CA THR A 120 17.74 15.52 11.98
C THR A 120 17.44 16.65 10.99
N VAL A 121 16.62 16.37 9.97
CA VAL A 121 16.20 17.39 8.98
C VAL A 121 15.32 18.45 9.64
N LEU A 122 14.39 18.08 10.50
CA LEU A 122 13.53 19.03 11.21
C LEU A 122 14.34 19.97 12.11
N VAL A 123 15.23 19.43 12.95
CA VAL A 123 16.11 20.22 13.83
C VAL A 123 16.91 21.25 13.02
N ARG A 124 17.51 20.80 11.90
CA ARG A 124 18.25 21.71 11.02
C ARG A 124 17.35 22.80 10.43
N HIS A 125 16.18 22.46 9.91
CA HIS A 125 15.26 23.47 9.33
C HIS A 125 14.76 24.47 10.37
N LEU A 126 14.53 24.06 11.62
CA LEU A 126 14.16 24.97 12.69
C LEU A 126 15.31 25.95 13.01
N ALA A 127 16.55 25.45 13.11
CA ALA A 127 17.72 26.29 13.35
C ALA A 127 18.01 27.28 12.21
N GLU A 128 17.78 26.88 10.96
CA GLU A 128 17.97 27.72 9.78
C GLU A 128 16.85 28.76 9.57
N GLY A 129 15.62 28.41 9.90
CA GLY A 129 14.43 29.19 9.55
C GLY A 129 13.67 29.81 10.72
N SER A 130 14.19 29.71 11.95
CA SER A 130 13.59 30.27 13.16
C SER A 130 14.64 30.42 14.28
N SER A 131 14.19 30.85 15.47
CA SER A 131 14.98 30.83 16.70
C SER A 131 14.77 29.53 17.54
N PHE A 132 14.13 28.49 16.96
CA PHE A 132 13.76 27.30 17.69
C PHE A 132 14.89 26.27 17.63
N ASP A 133 15.42 25.88 18.78
CA ASP A 133 16.46 24.89 18.94
C ASP A 133 15.89 23.50 19.26
N GLU A 134 16.78 22.54 19.46
CA GLU A 134 16.41 21.16 19.80
C GLU A 134 15.74 21.07 21.18
N ALA A 135 16.12 21.90 22.14
CA ALA A 135 15.49 21.94 23.46
C ALA A 135 14.05 22.46 23.36
N TRP A 136 13.84 23.49 22.54
CA TRP A 136 12.51 24.01 22.25
C TRP A 136 11.61 22.95 21.60
N LEU A 137 12.15 22.17 20.65
CA LEU A 137 11.45 21.08 19.98
C LEU A 137 11.08 19.98 20.98
N ALA A 138 12.04 19.52 21.80
CA ALA A 138 11.82 18.48 22.80
C ALA A 138 10.73 18.87 23.82
N GLU A 139 10.72 20.11 24.27
CA GLU A 139 9.69 20.61 25.17
C GLU A 139 8.32 20.69 24.47
N THR A 140 8.27 21.08 23.21
CA THR A 140 7.03 21.10 22.42
C THR A 140 6.46 19.69 22.29
N GLU A 141 7.28 18.70 21.99
CA GLU A 141 6.88 17.29 21.92
C GLU A 141 6.38 16.76 23.25
N ARG A 142 7.08 17.08 24.34
CA ARG A 142 6.67 16.69 25.71
C ARG A 142 5.27 17.23 26.04
N LEU A 143 4.99 18.47 25.71
CA LEU A 143 3.68 19.11 25.93
C LEU A 143 2.59 18.44 25.10
N VAL A 144 2.85 18.12 23.83
CA VAL A 144 1.91 17.40 22.96
C VAL A 144 1.55 16.03 23.53
N LEU A 145 2.55 15.26 23.96
CA LEU A 145 2.32 13.93 24.53
C LEU A 145 1.57 13.99 25.86
N ALA A 146 1.90 14.96 26.72
CA ALA A 146 1.18 15.18 27.98
C ALA A 146 -0.31 15.52 27.71
N GLU A 147 -0.59 16.36 26.72
CA GLU A 147 -1.96 16.71 26.36
C GLU A 147 -2.73 15.50 25.80
N LEU A 148 -2.09 14.68 24.96
CA LEU A 148 -2.71 13.44 24.47
C LEU A 148 -2.92 12.42 25.59
N ALA A 149 -2.05 12.34 26.57
CA ALA A 149 -2.21 11.46 27.73
C ALA A 149 -3.46 11.83 28.56
N VAL A 150 -3.73 13.13 28.68
CA VAL A 150 -4.92 13.63 29.41
C VAL A 150 -6.21 13.44 28.62
N ARG A 151 -6.20 13.73 27.30
CA ARG A 151 -7.41 13.72 26.47
C ARG A 151 -7.73 12.36 25.86
N GLY A 152 -6.80 11.44 25.80
CA GLY A 152 -6.88 10.21 25.00
C GLY A 152 -6.69 10.48 23.51
N GLU A 153 -7.53 11.34 22.93
CA GLU A 153 -7.46 11.74 21.50
C GLU A 153 -7.66 13.26 21.33
N ALA A 154 -6.97 13.85 20.34
CA ALA A 154 -7.15 15.25 19.98
C ALA A 154 -6.91 15.51 18.48
N ALA A 155 -7.68 16.45 17.90
CA ALA A 155 -7.40 16.98 16.57
C ALA A 155 -6.15 17.88 16.60
N GLY A 156 -5.48 18.05 15.46
CA GLY A 156 -4.32 18.97 15.38
C GLY A 156 -4.65 20.40 15.77
N THR A 157 -5.88 20.88 15.51
CA THR A 157 -6.36 22.19 15.96
C THR A 157 -6.57 22.28 17.46
N GLU A 158 -7.06 21.23 18.09
CA GLU A 158 -7.23 21.13 19.56
C GLU A 158 -5.87 21.09 20.26
N LEU A 159 -4.92 20.31 19.72
CA LEU A 159 -3.53 20.31 20.20
C LEU A 159 -2.87 21.68 20.05
N GLY A 160 -3.09 22.39 18.92
CA GLY A 160 -2.60 23.74 18.73
C GLY A 160 -3.23 24.76 19.67
N ALA A 161 -4.46 24.53 20.16
CA ALA A 161 -5.08 25.37 21.18
C ALA A 161 -4.46 25.15 22.57
N ALA A 162 -4.20 23.89 22.93
CA ALA A 162 -3.63 23.50 24.23
C ALA A 162 -2.10 23.73 24.30
N VAL A 163 -1.39 23.57 23.21
CA VAL A 163 0.06 23.74 23.10
C VAL A 163 0.35 24.85 22.07
N PRO A 164 0.40 26.15 22.51
CA PRO A 164 0.54 27.29 21.59
C PRO A 164 1.76 27.21 20.66
N ARG A 165 2.86 26.59 21.10
CA ARG A 165 4.07 26.35 20.30
C ARG A 165 3.77 25.63 18.96
N LEU A 166 2.72 24.83 18.87
CA LEU A 166 2.30 24.17 17.62
C LEU A 166 1.72 25.17 16.58
N ARG A 167 1.32 26.36 16.99
CA ARG A 167 0.82 27.40 16.07
C ARG A 167 1.96 28.19 15.42
N GLU A 168 3.16 28.06 15.95
CA GLU A 168 4.33 28.70 15.38
C GLU A 168 4.63 28.18 13.97
N THR A 169 5.34 29.01 13.24
CA THR A 169 5.80 28.70 11.87
C THR A 169 7.30 28.94 11.78
N PHE A 170 7.92 28.36 10.78
CA PHE A 170 9.32 28.63 10.44
C PHE A 170 9.49 28.73 8.93
N VAL A 171 10.55 29.41 8.50
CA VAL A 171 10.88 29.53 7.08
C VAL A 171 11.64 28.28 6.64
N TYR A 172 11.07 27.54 5.69
CA TYR A 172 11.73 26.41 5.07
C TYR A 172 12.60 26.87 3.92
N GLY A 173 13.84 26.42 3.86
CA GLY A 173 14.79 26.71 2.78
C GLY A 173 15.05 28.21 2.57
N PRO A 174 15.41 28.99 3.62
CA PRO A 174 15.62 30.42 3.49
C PRO A 174 16.66 30.73 2.42
N GLY A 175 16.35 31.69 1.53
CA GLY A 175 17.22 32.11 0.43
C GLY A 175 17.27 31.12 -0.76
N THR A 176 16.47 30.06 -0.79
CA THR A 176 16.41 29.09 -1.90
C THR A 176 15.15 29.28 -2.76
N ARG A 177 15.12 28.65 -3.95
CA ARG A 177 13.90 28.63 -4.80
C ARG A 177 12.71 27.90 -4.15
N GLN A 178 12.94 27.15 -3.09
CA GLN A 178 11.91 26.37 -2.38
C GLN A 178 11.52 27.05 -1.05
N GLU A 179 11.95 28.30 -0.83
CA GLU A 179 11.60 29.04 0.37
C GLU A 179 10.09 29.11 0.56
N GLY A 180 9.66 28.89 1.78
CA GLY A 180 8.24 28.97 2.14
C GLY A 180 8.01 28.83 3.64
N VAL A 181 6.85 29.26 4.08
CA VAL A 181 6.45 29.18 5.50
C VAL A 181 5.86 27.79 5.77
N GLN A 182 6.33 27.14 6.81
CA GLN A 182 5.84 25.83 7.26
C GLN A 182 5.34 25.88 8.70
N SER A 183 4.28 25.10 8.96
CA SER A 183 3.70 24.95 10.28
C SER A 183 4.53 23.98 11.12
N VAL A 184 4.87 24.39 12.34
CA VAL A 184 5.51 23.53 13.36
C VAL A 184 4.63 22.30 13.63
N ALA A 185 3.30 22.48 13.81
CA ALA A 185 2.40 21.35 14.09
C ALA A 185 2.52 20.24 13.07
N SER A 186 2.54 20.55 11.77
CA SER A 186 2.58 19.54 10.72
C SER A 186 3.86 18.69 10.77
N ARG A 187 4.99 19.31 11.17
CA ARG A 187 6.29 18.66 11.25
C ARG A 187 6.47 17.87 12.53
N VAL A 188 6.09 18.44 13.67
CA VAL A 188 6.18 17.79 14.99
C VAL A 188 5.28 16.55 15.03
N LEU A 189 4.00 16.67 14.63
CA LEU A 189 3.08 15.52 14.63
C LEU A 189 3.52 14.43 13.64
N ARG A 190 4.13 14.82 12.50
CA ARG A 190 4.69 13.86 11.57
C ARG A 190 5.87 13.08 12.18
N VAL A 191 6.82 13.77 12.80
CA VAL A 191 8.00 13.13 13.41
C VAL A 191 7.59 12.22 14.54
N LEU A 192 6.72 12.69 15.46
CA LEU A 192 6.18 11.87 16.55
C LEU A 192 5.45 10.63 16.02
N GLY A 193 4.67 10.78 14.94
CA GLY A 193 4.00 9.63 14.30
C GLY A 193 4.98 8.65 13.64
N MET A 194 6.06 9.14 13.02
CA MET A 194 7.10 8.27 12.45
C MET A 194 7.93 7.58 13.53
N GLU A 195 8.12 8.20 14.68
CA GLU A 195 8.78 7.59 15.84
C GLU A 195 7.91 6.55 16.56
N GLY A 196 6.62 6.45 16.18
CA GLY A 196 5.69 5.54 16.83
C GLY A 196 5.26 6.01 18.23
N ARG A 197 5.36 7.32 18.52
CA ARG A 197 4.92 7.90 19.81
C ARG A 197 3.45 8.32 19.78
N ILE A 198 2.93 8.67 18.61
CA ILE A 198 1.52 8.97 18.37
C ILE A 198 1.01 8.23 17.12
N VAL A 199 -0.29 8.01 17.06
CA VAL A 199 -0.98 7.33 15.98
C VAL A 199 -2.18 8.15 15.50
N ARG A 200 -2.58 7.95 14.24
CA ARG A 200 -3.80 8.55 13.71
C ARG A 200 -5.01 7.71 14.11
N GLY A 201 -5.87 8.31 14.91
CA GLY A 201 -7.17 7.75 15.29
C GLY A 201 -8.27 8.05 14.27
N ARG A 202 -9.52 8.05 14.75
CA ARG A 202 -10.72 8.29 13.93
C ARG A 202 -10.68 9.68 13.29
N PRO A 203 -11.06 9.82 12.01
CA PRO A 203 -11.17 11.13 11.36
C PRO A 203 -12.35 11.94 11.92
N GLN A 204 -12.27 13.25 11.83
CA GLN A 204 -13.40 14.15 12.09
C GLN A 204 -14.34 14.12 10.88
N GLY A 205 -15.61 13.86 11.09
CA GLY A 205 -16.63 13.73 10.05
C GLY A 205 -16.76 12.31 9.54
N THR A 206 -16.75 12.10 8.23
CA THR A 206 -16.93 10.79 7.62
C THR A 206 -15.61 10.05 7.38
N TRP A 207 -15.69 8.79 7.02
CA TRP A 207 -14.55 7.92 6.65
C TRP A 207 -13.72 8.45 5.46
N THR A 208 -14.24 9.40 4.68
CA THR A 208 -13.50 10.05 3.58
C THR A 208 -12.63 11.22 4.06
N SER A 209 -12.77 11.66 5.31
CA SER A 209 -12.07 12.83 5.82
C SER A 209 -10.59 12.57 6.10
N SER A 210 -9.74 13.50 5.69
CA SER A 210 -8.29 13.49 5.99
C SER A 210 -7.93 14.17 7.32
N ARG A 211 -8.92 14.68 8.06
CA ARG A 211 -8.72 15.37 9.34
C ARG A 211 -8.75 14.35 10.50
N PHE A 212 -7.63 13.67 10.68
CA PHE A 212 -7.50 12.66 11.74
C PHE A 212 -7.34 13.31 13.12
N ARG A 213 -7.86 12.63 14.13
CA ARG A 213 -7.44 12.82 15.52
C ARG A 213 -6.11 12.10 15.74
N TRP A 214 -5.40 12.52 16.77
CA TRP A 214 -4.15 11.90 17.19
C TRP A 214 -4.34 11.32 18.59
N ALA A 215 -3.75 10.16 18.82
CA ALA A 215 -3.71 9.50 20.12
C ALA A 215 -2.28 9.07 20.43
N LEU A 216 -1.98 8.74 21.67
CA LEU A 216 -0.74 8.05 22.00
C LEU A 216 -0.72 6.70 21.29
N ALA A 217 0.42 6.35 20.75
CA ALA A 217 0.62 5.02 20.17
C ALA A 217 0.91 4.02 21.30
N GLU A 218 0.55 2.76 21.07
CA GLU A 218 1.00 1.66 21.90
C GLU A 218 2.51 1.45 21.71
N GLU A 219 3.22 1.30 22.82
CA GLU A 219 4.65 1.01 22.77
C GLU A 219 4.87 -0.47 22.44
N HIS A 220 5.65 -0.71 21.41
CA HIS A 220 6.07 -2.06 21.04
C HIS A 220 7.54 -2.27 21.36
N PRO A 221 7.92 -3.43 21.91
CA PRO A 221 9.31 -3.76 22.10
C PRO A 221 10.07 -3.71 20.77
N PRO A 222 11.31 -3.22 20.76
CA PRO A 222 12.09 -3.17 19.53
C PRO A 222 12.41 -4.59 19.05
N VAL A 223 12.14 -4.84 17.76
CA VAL A 223 12.53 -6.06 17.06
C VAL A 223 13.89 -5.82 16.38
N PRO A 224 14.83 -6.77 16.39
CA PRO A 224 16.06 -6.66 15.61
C PRO A 224 15.77 -6.39 14.14
N ALA A 225 16.45 -5.43 13.53
CA ALA A 225 16.12 -4.95 12.17
C ALA A 225 16.16 -6.07 11.10
N ALA A 226 17.05 -7.06 11.26
CA ALA A 226 17.14 -8.21 10.34
C ALA A 226 15.90 -9.10 10.44
N GLU A 227 15.45 -9.42 11.66
CA GLU A 227 14.25 -10.20 11.92
C GLU A 227 12.99 -9.48 11.43
N ALA A 228 12.89 -8.19 11.72
CA ALA A 228 11.79 -7.35 11.25
C ALA A 228 11.70 -7.28 9.72
N ARG A 229 12.84 -7.24 9.03
CA ARG A 229 12.88 -7.31 7.56
C ARG A 229 12.46 -8.67 7.03
N ALA A 230 12.93 -9.75 7.66
CA ALA A 230 12.54 -11.10 7.28
C ALA A 230 11.03 -11.30 7.44
N GLU A 231 10.45 -10.88 8.57
CA GLU A 231 9.00 -10.95 8.79
C GLU A 231 8.23 -10.18 7.72
N LEU A 232 8.59 -8.93 7.43
CA LEU A 232 7.90 -8.11 6.44
C LEU A 232 8.00 -8.71 5.03
N ILE A 233 9.17 -9.24 4.62
CA ILE A 233 9.35 -9.91 3.32
C ILE A 233 8.57 -11.23 3.28
N GLY A 234 8.57 -12.01 4.35
CA GLY A 234 7.79 -13.25 4.43
C GLY A 234 6.30 -12.99 4.23
N ARG A 235 5.73 -12.03 4.97
CA ARG A 235 4.33 -11.61 4.80
C ARG A 235 4.05 -11.11 3.38
N TRP A 236 4.96 -10.29 2.84
CA TRP A 236 4.78 -9.76 1.49
C TRP A 236 4.84 -10.87 0.42
N LEU A 237 5.76 -11.82 0.49
CA LEU A 237 5.84 -12.95 -0.44
C LEU A 237 4.60 -13.85 -0.34
N ALA A 238 4.09 -14.10 0.86
CA ALA A 238 2.85 -14.85 1.05
C ALA A 238 1.65 -14.21 0.35
N ALA A 239 1.56 -12.87 0.39
CA ALA A 239 0.49 -12.10 -0.25
C ALA A 239 0.72 -11.89 -1.75
N CYS A 240 1.93 -11.53 -2.14
CA CYS A 240 2.26 -10.97 -3.45
C CYS A 240 3.25 -11.83 -4.27
N GLY A 241 3.75 -12.95 -3.75
CA GLY A 241 4.68 -13.83 -4.49
C GLY A 241 4.04 -14.48 -5.72
N PRO A 242 4.82 -14.72 -6.78
CA PRO A 242 6.26 -14.50 -6.91
C PRO A 242 6.65 -13.03 -7.15
N ALA A 243 7.82 -12.65 -6.68
CA ALA A 243 8.37 -11.31 -6.86
C ALA A 243 9.85 -11.31 -7.24
N THR A 244 10.27 -10.31 -8.00
CA THR A 244 11.69 -10.05 -8.30
C THR A 244 12.35 -9.27 -7.16
N GLU A 245 13.70 -9.30 -7.07
CA GLU A 245 14.44 -8.39 -6.17
C GLU A 245 14.10 -6.92 -6.43
N ALA A 246 13.84 -6.56 -7.68
CA ALA A 246 13.49 -5.21 -8.10
C ALA A 246 12.14 -4.79 -7.53
N ASP A 247 11.14 -5.68 -7.53
CA ASP A 247 9.83 -5.43 -6.92
C ASP A 247 9.95 -5.19 -5.42
N LEU A 248 10.66 -6.06 -4.72
CA LEU A 248 10.87 -5.96 -3.27
C LEU A 248 11.64 -4.69 -2.88
N LYS A 249 12.72 -4.37 -3.61
CA LYS A 249 13.48 -3.13 -3.43
C LYS A 249 12.60 -1.90 -3.65
N TRP A 250 11.81 -1.91 -4.72
CA TRP A 250 10.92 -0.81 -5.06
C TRP A 250 9.83 -0.64 -4.00
N TRP A 251 9.21 -1.73 -3.56
CA TRP A 251 8.11 -1.68 -2.59
C TRP A 251 8.59 -1.24 -1.20
N THR A 252 9.68 -1.82 -0.70
CA THR A 252 10.23 -1.52 0.62
C THR A 252 10.97 -0.20 0.69
N GLY A 253 11.62 0.21 -0.41
CA GLY A 253 12.60 1.30 -0.43
C GLY A 253 13.94 0.97 0.24
N TRP A 254 14.22 -0.32 0.50
CA TRP A 254 15.47 -0.77 1.13
C TRP A 254 16.62 -0.87 0.12
N LYS A 255 17.83 -1.03 0.63
CA LYS A 255 18.99 -1.39 -0.19
C LYS A 255 18.83 -2.83 -0.70
N VAL A 256 19.37 -3.13 -1.87
CA VAL A 256 19.33 -4.49 -2.42
C VAL A 256 19.97 -5.53 -1.51
N THR A 257 21.03 -5.15 -0.78
CA THR A 257 21.69 -6.00 0.22
C THR A 257 20.75 -6.40 1.35
N ASP A 258 19.90 -5.48 1.82
CA ASP A 258 18.91 -5.75 2.87
C ASP A 258 17.79 -6.68 2.35
N VAL A 259 17.38 -6.48 1.08
CA VAL A 259 16.39 -7.36 0.42
C VAL A 259 16.94 -8.78 0.30
N ARG A 260 18.15 -8.94 -0.18
CA ARG A 260 18.80 -10.27 -0.31
C ARG A 260 18.97 -10.98 1.03
N ALA A 261 19.38 -10.23 2.05
CA ALA A 261 19.52 -10.79 3.40
C ALA A 261 18.14 -11.26 3.95
N ALA A 262 17.07 -10.48 3.71
CA ALA A 262 15.73 -10.86 4.13
C ALA A 262 15.20 -12.07 3.35
N LEU A 263 15.40 -12.13 2.01
CA LEU A 263 15.07 -13.30 1.18
C LEU A 263 15.76 -14.58 1.67
N ALA A 264 17.06 -14.48 1.99
CA ALA A 264 17.82 -15.61 2.54
C ALA A 264 17.29 -16.04 3.91
N ALA A 265 16.93 -15.08 4.78
CA ALA A 265 16.44 -15.34 6.13
C ALA A 265 15.07 -16.06 6.14
N VAL A 266 14.20 -15.79 5.15
CA VAL A 266 12.92 -16.51 5.00
C VAL A 266 13.05 -17.79 4.17
N GLY A 267 14.24 -18.17 3.72
CA GLY A 267 14.48 -19.34 2.88
C GLY A 267 13.82 -19.26 1.50
N ALA A 268 13.65 -18.04 0.96
CA ALA A 268 12.95 -17.84 -0.31
C ALA A 268 13.56 -18.67 -1.44
N VAL A 269 12.71 -19.34 -2.22
CA VAL A 269 13.08 -20.20 -3.33
C VAL A 269 12.99 -19.44 -4.64
N ALA A 270 14.04 -19.55 -5.47
CA ALA A 270 14.06 -18.94 -6.79
C ALA A 270 13.17 -19.75 -7.77
N VAL A 271 12.39 -19.03 -8.56
CA VAL A 271 11.53 -19.56 -9.62
C VAL A 271 11.78 -18.79 -10.92
N THR A 272 11.48 -19.39 -12.05
CA THR A 272 11.49 -18.71 -13.36
C THR A 272 10.14 -18.05 -13.58
N LEU A 273 10.13 -16.76 -13.93
CA LEU A 273 8.92 -16.05 -14.36
C LEU A 273 8.85 -16.10 -15.88
N ALA A 274 7.69 -16.52 -16.42
CA ALA A 274 7.45 -16.56 -17.86
C ALA A 274 6.26 -15.66 -18.22
N GLY A 275 6.31 -15.03 -19.41
CA GLY A 275 5.16 -14.30 -19.96
C GLY A 275 4.11 -15.25 -20.50
N ASP A 276 2.89 -14.76 -20.75
CA ASP A 276 1.83 -15.51 -21.44
C ASP A 276 2.31 -15.93 -22.82
N GLY A 277 2.40 -17.22 -23.09
CA GLY A 277 2.80 -17.80 -24.36
C GLY A 277 4.27 -18.22 -24.50
N ASP A 278 5.11 -18.05 -23.49
CA ASP A 278 6.51 -18.51 -23.50
C ASP A 278 6.68 -20.03 -23.27
N GLY A 279 5.58 -20.75 -23.02
CA GLY A 279 5.61 -22.22 -22.81
C GLY A 279 6.19 -23.03 -23.96
N ASP A 280 6.20 -22.51 -25.21
CA ASP A 280 6.69 -23.17 -26.42
C ASP A 280 8.08 -22.66 -26.89
N ARG A 281 8.67 -21.64 -26.22
CA ARG A 281 9.95 -21.04 -26.63
C ARG A 281 11.16 -21.31 -25.74
N ALA A 282 11.14 -22.39 -25.02
CA ALA A 282 12.29 -22.83 -24.22
C ALA A 282 13.43 -23.31 -25.16
N GLY A 283 14.14 -22.42 -25.83
CA GLY A 283 15.25 -22.80 -26.70
C GLY A 283 16.03 -21.71 -27.43
N ALA A 284 15.72 -20.44 -27.31
CA ALA A 284 16.43 -19.40 -28.05
C ALA A 284 17.04 -18.33 -27.12
N GLY A 285 18.36 -18.30 -27.19
CA GLY A 285 19.36 -17.38 -26.67
C GLY A 285 18.99 -16.08 -25.99
N ALA A 286 19.60 -15.89 -24.82
CA ALA A 286 19.65 -14.67 -24.05
C ALA A 286 20.27 -13.50 -24.81
N GLY A 287 19.45 -12.59 -25.31
CA GLY A 287 19.86 -11.28 -25.84
C GLY A 287 19.49 -10.20 -24.83
N ALA A 288 20.48 -9.42 -24.38
CA ALA A 288 20.31 -8.35 -23.40
C ALA A 288 19.45 -7.19 -23.96
N GLY A 289 18.24 -7.09 -23.44
CA GLY A 289 17.33 -5.96 -23.63
C GLY A 289 16.24 -6.07 -22.58
N ALA A 290 16.35 -5.31 -21.47
CA ALA A 290 15.43 -5.38 -20.34
C ALA A 290 14.04 -4.80 -20.67
N GLY A 291 13.24 -5.57 -21.40
CA GLY A 291 11.79 -5.48 -21.40
C GLY A 291 11.27 -6.59 -20.47
N ALA A 292 10.38 -6.26 -19.54
CA ALA A 292 9.86 -7.16 -18.51
C ALA A 292 8.91 -8.24 -19.07
N GLY A 293 9.33 -8.98 -20.09
CA GLY A 293 8.58 -10.02 -20.79
C GLY A 293 9.34 -11.29 -21.06
N ALA A 294 10.62 -11.41 -20.74
CA ALA A 294 11.43 -12.61 -20.98
C ALA A 294 12.02 -13.10 -19.65
N GLY A 295 11.59 -14.28 -19.20
CA GLY A 295 12.21 -15.17 -18.24
C GLY A 295 13.07 -14.56 -17.13
N GLY A 296 12.46 -13.82 -16.17
CA GLY A 296 13.16 -13.26 -15.03
C GLY A 296 13.20 -14.21 -13.85
N THR A 297 14.12 -14.01 -12.89
CA THR A 297 14.11 -14.72 -11.62
C THR A 297 13.13 -14.06 -10.65
N GLY A 298 12.14 -14.82 -10.20
CA GLY A 298 11.26 -14.48 -9.10
C GLY A 298 11.60 -15.29 -7.84
N PHE A 299 11.00 -14.91 -6.72
CA PHE A 299 11.14 -15.57 -5.43
C PHE A 299 9.76 -15.87 -4.85
N VAL A 300 9.59 -17.04 -4.26
CA VAL A 300 8.43 -17.48 -3.48
C VAL A 300 8.91 -18.02 -2.14
N LEU A 301 7.97 -18.21 -1.19
CA LEU A 301 8.27 -18.94 0.05
C LEU A 301 8.47 -20.43 -0.22
N PRO A 302 9.19 -21.18 0.65
CA PRO A 302 9.47 -22.60 0.45
C PRO A 302 8.22 -23.50 0.32
N ASP A 303 7.14 -23.13 1.00
CA ASP A 303 5.84 -23.80 1.02
C ASP A 303 4.88 -23.30 -0.08
N ASP A 304 5.34 -22.42 -0.96
CA ASP A 304 4.55 -21.76 -2.00
C ASP A 304 4.95 -22.18 -3.43
N LEU A 305 5.36 -23.41 -3.60
CA LEU A 305 5.79 -23.97 -4.90
C LEU A 305 4.65 -24.62 -5.67
N ASP A 306 3.55 -24.96 -5.03
CA ASP A 306 2.43 -25.63 -5.68
C ASP A 306 1.72 -24.72 -6.70
N PRO A 307 1.22 -25.29 -7.81
CA PRO A 307 0.41 -24.54 -8.77
C PRO A 307 -0.87 -24.00 -8.13
N VAL A 308 -1.22 -22.76 -8.46
CA VAL A 308 -2.50 -22.17 -8.06
C VAL A 308 -3.44 -22.20 -9.27
N PRO A 309 -4.56 -22.94 -9.19
CA PRO A 309 -5.51 -22.99 -10.29
C PRO A 309 -6.20 -21.64 -10.48
N ALA A 310 -6.51 -21.31 -11.73
CA ALA A 310 -7.29 -20.12 -12.04
C ALA A 310 -8.68 -20.23 -11.38
N PRO A 311 -9.13 -19.21 -10.63
CA PRO A 311 -10.50 -19.17 -10.14
C PRO A 311 -11.48 -18.91 -11.30
N GLU A 312 -12.79 -18.98 -11.01
CA GLU A 312 -13.80 -18.48 -11.96
C GLU A 312 -13.51 -17.01 -12.32
N PRO A 313 -13.79 -16.61 -13.56
CA PRO A 313 -13.58 -15.23 -14.00
C PRO A 313 -14.24 -14.21 -13.08
N TRP A 314 -13.55 -13.13 -12.77
CA TRP A 314 -13.98 -12.16 -11.78
C TRP A 314 -13.76 -10.71 -12.22
N ALA A 315 -14.59 -9.81 -11.71
CA ALA A 315 -14.45 -8.36 -11.87
C ALA A 315 -14.22 -7.69 -10.51
N ALA A 316 -13.53 -6.55 -10.52
CA ALA A 316 -13.42 -5.68 -9.36
C ALA A 316 -13.27 -4.20 -9.79
N LEU A 317 -13.83 -3.30 -8.97
CA LEU A 317 -13.57 -1.87 -9.03
C LEU A 317 -12.68 -1.51 -7.82
N LEU A 318 -11.39 -1.29 -8.09
CA LEU A 318 -10.40 -1.00 -7.05
C LEU A 318 -10.14 0.51 -6.97
N PRO A 319 -9.93 1.07 -5.76
CA PRO A 319 -9.70 2.50 -5.59
C PRO A 319 -8.36 2.95 -6.15
N ALA A 320 -8.16 4.27 -6.18
CA ALA A 320 -6.84 4.85 -6.39
C ALA A 320 -5.85 4.31 -5.34
N LEU A 321 -4.60 4.06 -5.75
CA LEU A 321 -3.53 3.57 -4.88
C LEU A 321 -3.80 2.19 -4.26
N ASP A 322 -4.69 1.37 -4.84
CA ASP A 322 -4.96 0.03 -4.33
C ASP A 322 -3.66 -0.81 -4.30
N PRO A 323 -3.42 -1.58 -3.21
CA PRO A 323 -2.22 -2.41 -3.07
C PRO A 323 -2.01 -3.39 -4.23
N THR A 324 -3.10 -3.93 -4.80
CA THR A 324 -3.01 -4.86 -5.94
C THR A 324 -2.38 -4.20 -7.16
N ALA A 325 -2.77 -2.96 -7.45
CA ALA A 325 -2.20 -2.21 -8.56
C ALA A 325 -0.81 -1.60 -8.25
N MET A 326 -0.47 -1.48 -6.97
CA MET A 326 0.75 -0.81 -6.48
C MET A 326 1.75 -1.75 -5.80
N GLY A 327 1.55 -3.06 -5.87
CA GLY A 327 2.40 -4.04 -5.18
C GLY A 327 3.78 -4.24 -5.85
N TRP A 328 3.87 -4.15 -7.17
CA TRP A 328 5.07 -4.49 -7.95
C TRP A 328 5.64 -3.29 -8.69
N GLN A 329 6.93 -3.34 -8.98
CA GLN A 329 7.58 -2.43 -9.93
C GLN A 329 7.28 -2.86 -11.37
N GLY A 330 7.45 -4.15 -11.67
CA GLY A 330 7.10 -4.77 -12.94
C GLY A 330 5.62 -5.12 -12.99
N ARG A 331 4.85 -4.53 -13.92
CA ARG A 331 3.37 -4.57 -13.94
C ARG A 331 2.78 -5.11 -15.22
N ASP A 332 3.59 -5.37 -16.24
CA ASP A 332 3.13 -5.73 -17.59
C ASP A 332 2.31 -7.03 -17.63
N TRP A 333 2.47 -7.90 -16.62
CA TRP A 333 1.74 -9.14 -16.47
C TRP A 333 0.25 -8.98 -16.08
N TYR A 334 -0.16 -7.79 -15.59
CA TYR A 334 -1.56 -7.46 -15.30
C TYR A 334 -1.99 -6.11 -15.89
N GLN A 335 -1.08 -5.34 -16.44
CA GLN A 335 -1.35 -4.02 -16.99
C GLN A 335 -0.75 -3.89 -18.39
N ASP A 336 -1.54 -3.49 -19.37
CA ASP A 336 -1.03 -3.12 -20.68
C ASP A 336 -0.17 -1.83 -20.57
N PRO A 337 1.11 -1.86 -20.98
CA PRO A 337 1.97 -0.68 -20.97
C PRO A 337 1.41 0.50 -21.77
N GLY A 338 0.63 0.23 -22.85
CA GLY A 338 -0.02 1.24 -23.66
C GLY A 338 -1.06 2.07 -22.90
N HIS A 339 -1.60 1.54 -21.81
CA HIS A 339 -2.59 2.23 -20.98
C HIS A 339 -1.98 3.14 -19.89
N ARG A 340 -0.66 3.20 -19.77
CA ARG A 340 0.02 3.92 -18.68
C ARG A 340 -0.42 5.39 -18.55
N ALA A 341 -0.58 6.10 -19.67
CA ALA A 341 -0.97 7.51 -19.65
C ALA A 341 -2.40 7.75 -19.12
N ALA A 342 -3.31 6.79 -19.32
CA ALA A 342 -4.67 6.84 -18.79
C ALA A 342 -4.74 6.47 -17.30
N LEU A 343 -3.86 5.58 -16.85
CA LEU A 343 -3.89 4.99 -15.52
C LEU A 343 -3.13 5.80 -14.46
N TYR A 344 -2.11 6.58 -14.81
CA TYR A 344 -1.24 7.24 -13.84
C TYR A 344 -1.23 8.76 -13.96
N ASP A 345 -1.05 9.43 -12.82
CA ASP A 345 -0.67 10.84 -12.80
C ASP A 345 0.85 11.01 -13.03
N ARG A 346 1.31 12.27 -13.07
CA ARG A 346 2.74 12.60 -13.28
C ARG A 346 3.65 12.11 -12.17
N SER A 347 3.11 11.85 -10.99
CA SER A 347 3.85 11.37 -9.81
C SER A 347 3.86 9.85 -9.70
N GLY A 348 3.18 9.14 -10.60
CA GLY A 348 3.08 7.68 -10.61
C GLY A 348 1.98 7.14 -9.68
N ASN A 349 1.04 7.96 -9.25
CA ASN A 349 -0.13 7.51 -8.53
C ASN A 349 -1.15 6.94 -9.52
N ILE A 350 -1.67 5.74 -9.22
CA ILE A 350 -2.66 5.09 -10.08
C ILE A 350 -4.07 5.59 -9.79
N ALA A 351 -4.88 5.73 -10.84
CA ALA A 351 -6.31 6.00 -10.78
C ALA A 351 -7.10 4.86 -10.13
N PRO A 352 -8.39 5.07 -9.80
CA PRO A 352 -9.31 3.97 -9.55
C PRO A 352 -9.42 3.08 -10.79
N THR A 353 -9.23 1.76 -10.63
CA THR A 353 -9.07 0.82 -11.74
C THR A 353 -10.23 -0.17 -11.84
N VAL A 354 -10.59 -0.53 -13.07
CA VAL A 354 -11.50 -1.63 -13.37
C VAL A 354 -10.66 -2.85 -13.73
N TRP A 355 -10.93 -3.95 -13.05
CA TRP A 355 -10.25 -5.22 -13.24
C TRP A 355 -11.19 -6.27 -13.82
N TRP A 356 -10.64 -7.08 -14.72
CA TRP A 356 -11.25 -8.28 -15.24
C TRP A 356 -10.21 -9.40 -15.29
N ASP A 357 -10.51 -10.50 -14.64
CA ASP A 357 -9.72 -11.74 -14.63
C ASP A 357 -8.20 -11.51 -14.45
N GLY A 358 -7.84 -10.70 -13.45
CA GLY A 358 -6.46 -10.39 -13.08
C GLY A 358 -5.77 -9.33 -13.94
N ARG A 359 -6.48 -8.65 -14.84
CA ARG A 359 -5.94 -7.56 -15.66
C ARG A 359 -6.66 -6.24 -15.40
N ILE A 360 -5.91 -5.14 -15.43
CA ILE A 360 -6.50 -3.79 -15.47
C ILE A 360 -7.03 -3.53 -16.86
N VAL A 361 -8.35 -3.36 -16.96
CA VAL A 361 -9.05 -3.16 -18.23
C VAL A 361 -9.68 -1.78 -18.37
N GLY A 362 -9.66 -0.96 -17.32
CA GLY A 362 -10.27 0.37 -17.36
C GLY A 362 -10.03 1.22 -16.11
N VAL A 363 -10.69 2.37 -16.13
CA VAL A 363 -10.73 3.36 -15.04
C VAL A 363 -12.18 3.61 -14.65
N TRP A 364 -12.46 3.81 -13.36
CA TRP A 364 -13.76 4.20 -12.88
C TRP A 364 -13.72 5.52 -12.10
N ALA A 365 -14.85 6.18 -11.97
CA ALA A 365 -15.02 7.38 -11.16
C ALA A 365 -16.43 7.44 -10.57
N GLN A 366 -16.60 8.22 -9.52
CA GLN A 366 -17.91 8.60 -9.01
C GLN A 366 -18.24 10.02 -9.48
N ARG A 367 -19.43 10.20 -10.06
CA ARG A 367 -19.98 11.51 -10.46
C ARG A 367 -20.56 12.27 -9.26
N PRO A 368 -20.79 13.58 -9.39
CA PRO A 368 -21.40 14.38 -8.34
C PRO A 368 -22.81 13.91 -7.93
N ASP A 369 -23.56 13.31 -8.84
CA ASP A 369 -24.87 12.69 -8.58
C ASP A 369 -24.78 11.38 -7.79
N GLY A 370 -23.56 10.83 -7.63
CA GLY A 370 -23.28 9.56 -6.96
C GLY A 370 -23.13 8.38 -7.90
N GLY A 371 -23.40 8.54 -9.17
CA GLY A 371 -23.28 7.49 -10.18
C GLY A 371 -21.84 6.98 -10.31
N ILE A 372 -21.68 5.65 -10.29
CA ILE A 372 -20.40 5.00 -10.58
C ILE A 372 -20.32 4.80 -12.09
N VAL A 373 -19.33 5.42 -12.70
CA VAL A 373 -19.07 5.35 -14.15
C VAL A 373 -17.71 4.76 -14.41
N HIS A 374 -17.54 4.13 -15.55
CA HIS A 374 -16.25 3.57 -15.95
C HIS A 374 -16.00 3.69 -17.44
N ARG A 375 -14.72 3.64 -17.81
CA ARG A 375 -14.29 3.55 -19.21
C ARG A 375 -13.34 2.37 -19.37
N LEU A 376 -13.69 1.46 -20.24
CA LEU A 376 -12.81 0.37 -20.66
C LEU A 376 -11.77 0.89 -21.64
N LEU A 377 -10.56 0.43 -21.50
CA LEU A 377 -9.40 0.78 -22.34
C LEU A 377 -9.10 -0.31 -23.39
N THR A 378 -9.76 -1.46 -23.24
CA THR A 378 -9.68 -2.60 -24.16
C THR A 378 -11.04 -3.28 -24.26
N ASP A 379 -11.30 -3.99 -25.37
CA ASP A 379 -12.48 -4.86 -25.48
C ASP A 379 -12.29 -6.10 -24.60
N VAL A 380 -13.25 -6.37 -23.74
CA VAL A 380 -13.23 -7.49 -22.78
C VAL A 380 -14.37 -8.49 -22.98
N GLY A 381 -15.25 -8.24 -23.97
CA GLY A 381 -16.41 -9.07 -24.26
C GLY A 381 -17.61 -8.86 -23.31
N GLY A 382 -18.76 -9.42 -23.69
CA GLY A 382 -20.03 -9.15 -23.02
C GLY A 382 -20.12 -9.68 -21.58
N ASP A 383 -19.49 -10.80 -21.28
CA ASP A 383 -19.50 -11.39 -19.92
C ASP A 383 -18.76 -10.49 -18.93
N ALA A 384 -17.60 -9.98 -19.32
CA ALA A 384 -16.84 -9.02 -18.55
C ALA A 384 -17.62 -7.73 -18.28
N VAL A 385 -18.26 -7.18 -19.32
CA VAL A 385 -19.07 -5.95 -19.20
C VAL A 385 -20.20 -6.15 -18.19
N ARG A 386 -20.88 -7.31 -18.22
CA ARG A 386 -21.94 -7.64 -17.24
C ARG A 386 -21.39 -7.75 -15.82
N ALA A 387 -20.28 -8.48 -15.63
CA ALA A 387 -19.67 -8.66 -14.32
C ALA A 387 -19.16 -7.33 -13.72
N ILE A 388 -18.54 -6.46 -14.54
CA ILE A 388 -18.12 -5.11 -14.16
C ILE A 388 -19.33 -4.26 -13.75
N GLY A 389 -20.45 -4.37 -14.47
CA GLY A 389 -21.70 -3.69 -14.15
C GLY A 389 -22.26 -4.11 -12.77
N VAL A 390 -22.21 -5.41 -12.45
CA VAL A 390 -22.61 -5.93 -11.13
C VAL A 390 -21.74 -5.35 -10.02
N GLU A 391 -20.42 -5.32 -10.20
CA GLU A 391 -19.50 -4.75 -9.19
C GLU A 391 -19.66 -3.23 -9.05
N ALA A 392 -19.94 -2.50 -10.14
CA ALA A 392 -20.25 -1.07 -10.08
C ALA A 392 -21.55 -0.81 -9.29
N ALA A 393 -22.59 -1.60 -9.51
CA ALA A 393 -23.83 -1.52 -8.75
C ALA A 393 -23.61 -1.87 -7.26
N ARG A 394 -22.81 -2.89 -6.96
CA ARG A 394 -22.44 -3.26 -5.60
C ARG A 394 -21.69 -2.13 -4.88
N LEU A 395 -20.73 -1.51 -5.56
CA LEU A 395 -19.99 -0.35 -5.04
C LEU A 395 -20.94 0.82 -4.75
N ALA A 396 -21.80 1.17 -5.71
CA ALA A 396 -22.76 2.25 -5.55
C ALA A 396 -23.70 2.01 -4.36
N ALA A 397 -24.16 0.78 -4.18
CA ALA A 397 -25.09 0.40 -3.12
C ALA A 397 -24.51 0.63 -1.71
N TRP A 398 -23.25 0.24 -1.44
CA TRP A 398 -22.69 0.41 -0.10
C TRP A 398 -22.07 1.79 0.14
N VAL A 399 -21.61 2.48 -0.92
CA VAL A 399 -21.12 3.87 -0.80
C VAL A 399 -22.29 4.83 -0.55
N GLY A 400 -23.44 4.55 -1.14
CA GLY A 400 -24.68 5.32 -0.92
C GLY A 400 -24.53 6.81 -1.23
N ASP A 401 -24.94 7.64 -0.30
CA ASP A 401 -24.91 9.11 -0.44
C ASP A 401 -23.53 9.73 -0.23
N VAL A 402 -22.52 8.95 0.14
CA VAL A 402 -21.17 9.48 0.32
C VAL A 402 -20.53 9.77 -1.04
N ARG A 403 -19.87 10.92 -1.12
CA ARG A 403 -19.12 11.32 -2.33
C ARG A 403 -17.63 11.12 -2.09
N VAL A 404 -17.02 10.30 -2.96
CA VAL A 404 -15.61 9.96 -2.91
C VAL A 404 -14.89 10.60 -4.09
N THR A 405 -13.92 11.43 -3.79
CA THR A 405 -13.02 11.99 -4.80
C THR A 405 -11.59 11.55 -4.46
N PRO A 406 -10.90 10.84 -5.37
CA PRO A 406 -9.52 10.42 -5.11
C PRO A 406 -8.62 11.63 -4.83
N ARG A 407 -7.72 11.49 -3.86
CA ARG A 407 -6.75 12.54 -3.52
C ARG A 407 -5.81 12.86 -4.68
N PHE A 408 -5.44 11.84 -5.45
CA PHE A 408 -4.56 11.95 -6.63
C PHE A 408 -5.36 11.58 -7.86
N ARG A 409 -5.71 12.58 -8.66
CA ARG A 409 -6.61 12.43 -9.80
C ARG A 409 -5.85 12.41 -11.10
N THR A 410 -6.10 11.41 -11.95
CA THR A 410 -5.59 11.36 -13.32
C THR A 410 -6.49 12.17 -14.26
N PRO A 411 -6.01 12.54 -15.47
CA PRO A 411 -6.84 13.24 -16.45
C PRO A 411 -8.10 12.48 -16.80
N LEU A 412 -8.01 11.17 -17.03
CA LEU A 412 -9.14 10.32 -17.39
C LEU A 412 -10.17 10.21 -16.26
N GLU A 413 -9.72 10.06 -15.02
CA GLU A 413 -10.62 10.02 -13.86
C GLU A 413 -11.39 11.34 -13.71
N ARG A 414 -10.72 12.49 -13.92
CA ARG A 414 -11.38 13.82 -13.87
C ARG A 414 -12.44 13.96 -14.98
N GLU A 415 -12.14 13.50 -16.18
CA GLU A 415 -13.08 13.50 -17.31
C GLU A 415 -14.32 12.66 -16.98
N LEU A 416 -14.15 11.44 -16.45
CA LEU A 416 -15.24 10.54 -16.07
C LEU A 416 -16.10 11.09 -14.94
N ALA A 417 -15.49 11.75 -13.95
CA ALA A 417 -16.17 12.34 -12.80
C ALA A 417 -16.88 13.66 -13.14
N ALA A 418 -16.71 14.21 -14.33
CA ALA A 418 -17.43 15.41 -14.75
C ALA A 418 -18.93 15.14 -14.85
N PRO A 419 -19.80 16.17 -14.62
CA PRO A 419 -21.25 16.04 -14.72
C PRO A 419 -21.73 15.51 -16.06
#